data_f2b4050a61fbcae1e7ae493471258acd
#
_entry.id   f2b4050a61fbcae1e7ae493471258acd
#
_cell.length_a   1.000
_cell.length_b   1.000
_cell.length_c   1.000
_cell.angle_alpha   90.00
_cell.angle_beta   90.00
_cell.angle_gamma   90.00
#
_symmetry.space_group_name_H-M   'P 1'
#
loop_
_entity.id
_entity.type
_entity.pdbx_description
1 polymer ?
#
loop_
_entity_poly.entity_id
_entity_poly.type
_entity_poly.pdbx_seq_one_letter_code
_entity_poly.pdbx_strand_id
1 'polypeptide(L)'
;QTDGSTMSEMLTAGGKMLLCALGSLLAAVLTAVCAAKIATGFAAVLRGKLFAKVQSFSMEEIGRFSTSSLITRSTNDVTQIQMLLVMGLQMLVKAPIMAVWAILKIADKQWQWTLTTAAAVVILLIVVGVCLVLVTPKFKKIQSLTDDLNRVTRENLTDFPL
;
A
#
# COMPACT_ATOMS: atom_id res chain seq x y z
N GLN A 1 15.05 -43.62 -2.19
CA GLN A 1 13.91 -44.49 -2.48
C GLN A 1 12.83 -43.63 -3.06
N THR A 2 12.73 -43.64 -4.38
CA THR A 2 11.62 -43.08 -5.12
C THR A 2 10.49 -44.10 -5.02
N ASP A 3 9.62 -43.91 -4.01
CA ASP A 3 8.37 -44.64 -3.94
C ASP A 3 7.58 -44.27 -5.19
N GLY A 4 7.22 -45.30 -5.98
CA GLY A 4 6.44 -45.15 -7.20
C GLY A 4 5.06 -44.61 -6.91
N SER A 5 4.97 -43.31 -6.84
CA SER A 5 3.69 -42.61 -6.91
C SER A 5 3.05 -43.01 -8.25
N THR A 6 1.93 -43.70 -8.18
CA THR A 6 1.20 -44.13 -9.37
C THR A 6 0.78 -42.90 -10.17
N MET A 7 0.76 -43.01 -11.51
CA MET A 7 0.37 -41.90 -12.40
C MET A 7 -0.94 -41.24 -11.96
N SER A 8 -1.88 -41.99 -11.38
CA SER A 8 -3.14 -41.49 -10.84
C SER A 8 -2.98 -40.61 -9.61
N GLU A 9 -2.01 -40.90 -8.73
CA GLU A 9 -1.72 -40.04 -7.56
C GLU A 9 -1.09 -38.72 -7.97
N MET A 10 -0.22 -38.72 -8.97
CA MET A 10 0.33 -37.51 -9.55
C MET A 10 -0.75 -36.63 -10.20
N LEU A 11 -1.64 -37.25 -10.96
CA LEU A 11 -2.77 -36.54 -11.58
C LEU A 11 -3.75 -35.96 -10.56
N THR A 12 -4.06 -36.70 -9.49
CA THR A 12 -4.95 -36.22 -8.44
C THR A 12 -4.30 -35.10 -7.61
N ALA A 13 -3.01 -35.19 -7.33
CA ALA A 13 -2.26 -34.13 -6.67
C ALA A 13 -2.19 -32.87 -7.54
N GLY A 14 -1.88 -33.02 -8.83
CA GLY A 14 -1.90 -31.92 -9.81
C GLY A 14 -3.27 -31.25 -9.94
N GLY A 15 -4.34 -32.05 -9.98
CA GLY A 15 -5.71 -31.54 -10.01
C GLY A 15 -6.08 -30.73 -8.77
N LYS A 16 -5.71 -31.21 -7.57
CA LYS A 16 -5.90 -30.46 -6.31
C LYS A 16 -5.13 -29.15 -6.32
N MET A 17 -3.88 -29.15 -6.79
CA MET A 17 -3.08 -27.93 -6.90
C MET A 17 -3.73 -26.92 -7.87
N LEU A 18 -4.24 -27.39 -9.01
CA LEU A 18 -4.92 -26.54 -9.98
C LEU A 18 -6.20 -25.90 -9.39
N LEU A 19 -7.00 -26.69 -8.67
CA LEU A 19 -8.20 -26.19 -8.01
C LEU A 19 -7.85 -25.14 -6.93
N CYS A 20 -6.82 -25.38 -6.14
CA CYS A 20 -6.36 -24.39 -5.16
C CYS A 20 -5.85 -23.09 -5.82
N ALA A 21 -5.14 -23.21 -6.94
CA ALA A 21 -4.65 -22.06 -7.69
C ALA A 21 -5.81 -21.24 -8.27
N LEU A 22 -6.81 -21.89 -8.87
CA LEU A 22 -8.01 -21.22 -9.38
C LEU A 22 -8.81 -20.56 -8.25
N GLY A 23 -8.98 -21.23 -7.12
CA GLY A 23 -9.64 -20.66 -5.94
C GLY A 23 -8.90 -19.42 -5.40
N SER A 24 -7.58 -19.48 -5.35
CA SER A 24 -6.72 -18.34 -4.96
C SER A 24 -6.85 -17.17 -5.94
N LEU A 25 -6.87 -17.46 -7.25
CA LEU A 25 -7.07 -16.44 -8.28
C LEU A 25 -8.42 -15.72 -8.13
N LEU A 26 -9.50 -16.49 -7.97
CA LEU A 26 -10.84 -15.93 -7.77
C LEU A 26 -10.90 -15.05 -6.50
N ALA A 27 -10.36 -15.53 -5.40
CA ALA A 27 -10.31 -14.76 -4.15
C ALA A 27 -9.49 -13.46 -4.31
N ALA A 28 -8.37 -13.49 -5.04
CA ALA A 28 -7.56 -12.32 -5.31
C ALA A 28 -8.30 -11.29 -6.17
N VAL A 29 -8.99 -11.74 -7.21
CA VAL A 29 -9.81 -10.87 -8.08
C VAL A 29 -10.95 -10.24 -7.27
N LEU A 30 -11.68 -11.01 -6.48
CA LEU A 30 -12.76 -10.49 -5.64
C LEU A 30 -12.25 -9.44 -4.66
N THR A 31 -11.15 -9.71 -3.98
CA THR A 31 -10.52 -8.75 -3.05
C THR A 31 -10.11 -7.46 -3.76
N ALA A 32 -9.51 -7.57 -4.95
CA ALA A 32 -9.11 -6.41 -5.73
C ALA A 32 -10.31 -5.55 -6.17
N VAL A 33 -11.38 -6.19 -6.66
CA VAL A 33 -12.60 -5.50 -7.08
C VAL A 33 -13.30 -4.81 -5.89
N CYS A 34 -13.40 -5.49 -4.75
CA CYS A 34 -13.98 -4.90 -3.54
C CYS A 34 -13.17 -3.71 -3.04
N ALA A 35 -11.85 -3.84 -2.96
CA ALA A 35 -10.95 -2.76 -2.55
C ALA A 35 -11.05 -1.56 -3.51
N ALA A 36 -11.08 -1.81 -4.82
CA ALA A 36 -11.23 -0.76 -5.82
C ALA A 36 -12.57 -0.02 -5.69
N LYS A 37 -13.68 -0.73 -5.50
CA LYS A 37 -15.01 -0.12 -5.32
C LYS A 37 -15.06 0.76 -4.05
N ILE A 38 -14.53 0.28 -2.94
CA ILE A 38 -14.49 1.04 -1.68
C ILE A 38 -13.65 2.30 -1.86
N ALA A 39 -12.44 2.19 -2.42
CA ALA A 39 -11.54 3.31 -2.61
C ALA A 39 -12.09 4.34 -3.61
N THR A 40 -12.73 3.89 -4.68
CA THR A 40 -13.37 4.78 -5.66
C THR A 40 -14.57 5.52 -5.06
N GLY A 41 -15.40 4.82 -4.29
CA GLY A 41 -16.52 5.43 -3.57
C GLY A 41 -16.03 6.48 -2.57
N PHE A 42 -15.00 6.19 -1.79
CA PHE A 42 -14.37 7.15 -0.89
C PHE A 42 -13.83 8.37 -1.63
N ALA A 43 -13.09 8.16 -2.72
CA ALA A 43 -12.54 9.24 -3.53
C ALA A 43 -13.62 10.13 -4.15
N ALA A 44 -14.75 9.56 -4.58
CA ALA A 44 -15.88 10.31 -5.10
C ALA A 44 -16.50 11.23 -4.02
N VAL A 45 -16.73 10.70 -2.81
CA VAL A 45 -17.23 11.49 -1.68
C VAL A 45 -16.24 12.58 -1.29
N LEU A 46 -14.94 12.27 -1.25
CA LEU A 46 -13.90 13.23 -0.91
C LEU A 46 -13.83 14.37 -1.93
N ARG A 47 -13.86 14.06 -3.23
CA ARG A 47 -13.91 15.09 -4.30
C ARG A 47 -15.14 15.97 -4.17
N GLY A 48 -16.31 15.39 -3.90
CA GLY A 48 -17.55 16.16 -3.71
C GLY A 48 -17.45 17.13 -2.51
N LYS A 49 -16.92 16.67 -1.38
CA LYS A 49 -16.71 17.53 -0.20
C LYS A 49 -15.67 18.63 -0.45
N LEU A 50 -14.56 18.31 -1.12
CA LEU A 50 -13.55 19.30 -1.50
C LEU A 50 -14.14 20.36 -2.43
N PHE A 51 -14.87 19.94 -3.45
CA PHE A 51 -15.52 20.86 -4.38
C PHE A 51 -16.52 21.80 -3.67
N ALA A 52 -17.39 21.24 -2.83
CA ALA A 52 -18.33 22.04 -2.03
C ALA A 52 -17.61 23.01 -1.10
N LYS A 53 -16.47 22.58 -0.50
CA LYS A 53 -15.67 23.46 0.36
C LYS A 53 -15.01 24.59 -0.43
N VAL A 54 -14.44 24.31 -1.60
CA VAL A 54 -13.83 25.32 -2.47
C VAL A 54 -14.87 26.33 -2.95
N GLN A 55 -16.09 25.88 -3.30
CA GLN A 55 -17.17 26.79 -3.67
C GLN A 55 -17.66 27.69 -2.52
N SER A 56 -17.47 27.26 -1.28
CA SER A 56 -17.83 28.06 -0.10
C SER A 56 -16.78 29.12 0.27
N PHE A 57 -15.64 29.17 -0.42
CA PHE A 57 -14.61 30.19 -0.18
C PHE A 57 -15.02 31.56 -0.72
N SER A 58 -14.70 32.58 0.07
CA SER A 58 -14.82 33.99 -0.38
C SER A 58 -13.75 34.29 -1.44
N MET A 59 -13.97 35.37 -2.22
CA MET A 59 -12.99 35.84 -3.21
C MET A 59 -11.62 36.16 -2.57
N GLU A 60 -11.60 36.63 -1.33
CA GLU A 60 -10.38 36.92 -0.59
C GLU A 60 -9.64 35.62 -0.22
N GLU A 61 -10.36 34.60 0.17
CA GLU A 61 -9.77 33.26 0.49
C GLU A 61 -9.24 32.60 -0.77
N ILE A 62 -9.94 32.69 -1.90
CA ILE A 62 -9.46 32.13 -3.19
C ILE A 62 -8.17 32.83 -3.62
N GLY A 63 -8.05 34.16 -3.39
CA GLY A 63 -6.83 34.92 -3.69
C GLY A 63 -5.57 34.46 -2.91
N ARG A 64 -5.75 33.87 -1.72
CA ARG A 64 -4.66 33.30 -0.92
C ARG A 64 -4.15 31.96 -1.44
N PHE A 65 -4.96 31.23 -2.19
CA PHE A 65 -4.58 29.95 -2.80
C PHE A 65 -4.40 30.14 -4.30
N SER A 66 -3.33 29.59 -4.86
CA SER A 66 -3.22 29.56 -6.33
C SER A 66 -4.26 28.58 -6.91
N THR A 67 -4.91 28.95 -7.98
CA THR A 67 -5.89 28.08 -8.68
C THR A 67 -5.28 26.74 -9.08
N SER A 68 -4.01 26.75 -9.50
CA SER A 68 -3.26 25.51 -9.81
C SER A 68 -3.11 24.58 -8.61
N SER A 69 -2.85 25.13 -7.42
CA SER A 69 -2.76 24.35 -6.18
C SER A 69 -4.09 23.71 -5.80
N LEU A 70 -5.19 24.42 -5.93
CA LEU A 70 -6.53 23.89 -5.65
C LEU A 70 -6.92 22.78 -6.61
N ILE A 71 -6.61 22.92 -7.89
CA ILE A 71 -6.83 21.88 -8.91
C ILE A 71 -5.98 20.63 -8.61
N THR A 72 -4.70 20.82 -8.32
CA THR A 72 -3.81 19.69 -8.02
C THR A 72 -4.25 18.91 -6.78
N ARG A 73 -4.65 19.60 -5.71
CA ARG A 73 -5.15 18.95 -4.48
C ARG A 73 -6.48 18.25 -4.70
N SER A 74 -7.37 18.81 -5.47
CA SER A 74 -8.69 18.19 -5.71
C SER A 74 -8.64 17.02 -6.69
N THR A 75 -7.61 16.92 -7.52
CA THR A 75 -7.47 15.85 -8.53
C THR A 75 -6.36 14.86 -8.18
N ASN A 76 -5.12 15.31 -8.16
CA ASN A 76 -3.96 14.43 -8.00
C ASN A 76 -3.85 13.86 -6.58
N ASP A 77 -3.98 14.69 -5.55
CA ASP A 77 -3.84 14.23 -4.16
C ASP A 77 -4.95 13.24 -3.79
N VAL A 78 -6.18 13.49 -4.25
CA VAL A 78 -7.30 12.55 -4.05
C VAL A 78 -7.03 11.23 -4.78
N THR A 79 -6.43 11.26 -5.96
CA THR A 79 -6.06 10.06 -6.70
C THR A 79 -4.96 9.26 -5.97
N GLN A 80 -3.98 9.94 -5.39
CA GLN A 80 -2.95 9.27 -4.57
C GLN A 80 -3.54 8.63 -3.32
N ILE A 81 -4.45 9.32 -2.62
CA ILE A 81 -5.18 8.75 -1.46
C ILE A 81 -5.99 7.53 -1.90
N GLN A 82 -6.66 7.60 -3.05
CA GLN A 82 -7.40 6.45 -3.60
C GLN A 82 -6.48 5.25 -3.84
N MET A 83 -5.29 5.44 -4.43
CA MET A 83 -4.31 4.37 -4.65
C MET A 83 -3.81 3.77 -3.33
N LEU A 84 -3.51 4.61 -2.34
CA LEU A 84 -3.11 4.16 -1.00
C LEU A 84 -4.20 3.33 -0.33
N LEU A 85 -5.47 3.72 -0.47
CA LEU A 85 -6.60 2.96 0.06
C LEU A 85 -6.75 1.60 -0.62
N VAL A 86 -6.61 1.52 -1.96
CA VAL A 86 -6.66 0.24 -2.68
C VAL A 86 -5.57 -0.70 -2.18
N MET A 87 -4.33 -0.22 -2.10
CA MET A 87 -3.19 -1.02 -1.64
C MET A 87 -3.33 -1.41 -0.17
N GLY A 88 -3.72 -0.47 0.68
CA GLY A 88 -3.90 -0.69 2.11
C GLY A 88 -4.99 -1.72 2.41
N LEU A 89 -6.14 -1.62 1.77
CA LEU A 89 -7.24 -2.58 1.93
C LEU A 89 -6.85 -3.99 1.45
N GLN A 90 -6.13 -4.10 0.34
CA GLN A 90 -5.64 -5.39 -0.14
C GLN A 90 -4.65 -6.03 0.84
N MET A 91 -3.72 -5.23 1.38
CA MET A 91 -2.76 -5.73 2.39
C MET A 91 -3.47 -6.13 3.69
N LEU A 92 -4.45 -5.35 4.13
CA LEU A 92 -5.20 -5.58 5.36
C LEU A 92 -5.99 -6.90 5.31
N VAL A 93 -6.44 -7.32 4.13
CA VAL A 93 -7.10 -8.62 3.92
C VAL A 93 -6.08 -9.74 3.77
N LYS A 94 -5.02 -9.53 2.98
CA LYS A 94 -4.03 -10.58 2.71
C LYS A 94 -3.19 -10.95 3.93
N ALA A 95 -2.76 -9.98 4.73
CA ALA A 95 -1.85 -10.22 5.84
C ALA A 95 -2.41 -11.19 6.89
N PRO A 96 -3.65 -11.05 7.42
CA PRO A 96 -4.18 -12.00 8.39
C PRO A 96 -4.42 -13.39 7.79
N ILE A 97 -4.86 -13.48 6.53
CA ILE A 97 -5.06 -14.77 5.85
C ILE A 97 -3.74 -15.52 5.71
N MET A 98 -2.68 -14.82 5.28
CA MET A 98 -1.34 -15.41 5.16
C MET A 98 -0.76 -15.80 6.52
N ALA A 99 -0.99 -14.99 7.56
CA ALA A 99 -0.54 -15.31 8.91
C ALA A 99 -1.20 -16.60 9.45
N VAL A 100 -2.53 -16.69 9.34
CA VAL A 100 -3.27 -17.90 9.76
C VAL A 100 -2.82 -19.12 8.97
N TRP A 101 -2.68 -18.98 7.65
CA TRP A 101 -2.22 -20.07 6.79
C TRP A 101 -0.80 -20.52 7.15
N ALA A 102 0.11 -19.60 7.41
CA ALA A 102 1.47 -19.89 7.84
C ALA A 102 1.50 -20.64 9.18
N ILE A 103 0.70 -20.20 10.16
CA ILE A 103 0.58 -20.85 11.47
C ILE A 103 0.07 -22.28 11.31
N LEU A 104 -1.00 -22.49 10.52
CA LEU A 104 -1.57 -23.81 10.28
C LEU A 104 -0.57 -24.77 9.60
N LYS A 105 0.23 -24.25 8.67
CA LYS A 105 1.25 -25.04 7.97
C LYS A 105 2.45 -25.39 8.84
N ILE A 106 2.78 -24.56 9.81
CA ILE A 106 3.92 -24.78 10.72
C ILE A 106 3.52 -25.68 11.88
N ALA A 107 2.27 -25.57 12.37
CA ALA A 107 1.78 -26.37 13.50
C ALA A 107 1.82 -27.89 13.24
N ASP A 108 1.75 -28.30 11.98
CA ASP A 108 1.76 -29.72 11.57
C ASP A 108 3.16 -30.29 11.32
N LYS A 109 4.22 -29.48 11.53
CA LYS A 109 5.62 -29.86 11.28
C LYS A 109 6.41 -30.02 12.57
N GLN A 110 7.52 -30.81 12.50
CA GLN A 110 8.44 -30.98 13.62
C GLN A 110 8.91 -29.64 14.19
N TRP A 111 9.06 -29.55 15.50
CA TRP A 111 9.41 -28.35 16.25
C TRP A 111 10.65 -27.59 15.72
N GLN A 112 11.57 -28.30 15.07
CA GLN A 112 12.78 -27.75 14.46
C GLN A 112 12.46 -26.74 13.33
N TRP A 113 11.43 -27.01 12.53
CA TRP A 113 10.98 -26.10 11.46
C TRP A 113 10.30 -24.84 12.02
N THR A 114 9.56 -25.01 13.10
CA THR A 114 8.92 -23.89 13.81
C THR A 114 9.98 -22.96 14.40
N LEU A 115 11.04 -23.50 15.02
CA LEU A 115 12.13 -22.72 15.58
C LEU A 115 12.89 -21.94 14.50
N THR A 116 13.20 -22.60 13.37
CA THR A 116 13.91 -21.96 12.24
C THR A 116 13.09 -20.82 11.65
N THR A 117 11.78 -21.02 11.46
CA THR A 117 10.88 -19.99 10.94
C THR A 117 10.73 -18.84 11.92
N ALA A 118 10.58 -19.11 13.22
CA ALA A 118 10.52 -18.08 14.25
C ALA A 118 11.80 -17.23 14.30
N ALA A 119 12.97 -17.87 14.24
CA ALA A 119 14.25 -17.16 14.18
C ALA A 119 14.35 -16.26 12.95
N ALA A 120 13.95 -16.75 11.76
CA ALA A 120 13.96 -15.98 10.53
C ALA A 120 13.03 -14.75 10.62
N VAL A 121 11.83 -14.91 11.19
CA VAL A 121 10.86 -13.81 11.39
C VAL A 121 11.41 -12.75 12.36
N VAL A 122 12.03 -13.18 13.47
CA VAL A 122 12.65 -12.28 14.44
C VAL A 122 13.77 -11.46 13.78
N ILE A 123 14.65 -12.11 13.03
CA ILE A 123 15.73 -11.44 12.28
C ILE A 123 15.15 -10.43 11.29
N LEU A 124 14.11 -10.81 10.55
CA LEU A 124 13.43 -9.91 9.60
C LEU A 124 12.86 -8.68 10.30
N LEU A 125 12.18 -8.86 11.43
CA LEU A 125 11.63 -7.75 12.21
C LEU A 125 12.71 -6.80 12.74
N ILE A 126 13.84 -7.35 13.19
CA ILE A 126 15.00 -6.56 13.63
C ILE A 126 15.55 -5.73 12.45
N VAL A 127 15.77 -6.36 11.30
CA VAL A 127 16.27 -5.69 10.09
C VAL A 127 15.34 -4.57 9.65
N VAL A 128 14.03 -4.84 9.57
CA VAL A 128 13.01 -3.82 9.22
C VAL A 128 12.99 -2.70 10.25
N GLY A 129 13.03 -3.02 11.54
CA GLY A 129 13.08 -2.03 12.61
C GLY A 129 14.31 -1.13 12.52
N VAL A 130 15.49 -1.71 12.31
CA VAL A 130 16.74 -0.94 12.11
C VAL A 130 16.64 -0.08 10.86
N CYS A 131 16.15 -0.60 9.74
CA CYS A 131 15.95 0.17 8.51
C CYS A 131 15.02 1.37 8.75
N LEU A 132 13.90 1.19 9.44
CA LEU A 132 12.97 2.27 9.73
C LEU A 132 13.63 3.37 10.59
N VAL A 133 14.36 2.98 11.65
CA VAL A 133 15.07 3.93 12.52
C VAL A 133 16.13 4.72 11.76
N LEU A 134 16.88 4.07 10.85
CA LEU A 134 17.93 4.72 10.06
C LEU A 134 17.38 5.59 8.92
N VAL A 135 16.27 5.19 8.31
CA VAL A 135 15.70 5.87 7.14
C VAL A 135 14.86 7.07 7.54
N THR A 136 14.08 6.97 8.64
CA THR A 136 13.19 8.05 9.08
C THR A 136 13.89 9.42 9.28
N PRO A 137 15.06 9.52 9.95
CA PRO A 137 15.74 10.80 10.10
C PRO A 137 16.29 11.34 8.77
N LYS A 138 16.70 10.44 7.86
CA LYS A 138 17.18 10.83 6.53
C LYS A 138 16.04 11.38 5.66
N PHE A 139 14.85 10.79 5.75
CA PHE A 139 13.64 11.32 5.09
C PHE A 139 13.28 12.73 5.58
N LYS A 140 13.32 12.97 6.90
CA LYS A 140 13.08 14.31 7.47
C LYS A 140 14.09 15.34 6.95
N LYS A 141 15.36 14.95 6.83
CA LYS A 141 16.41 15.83 6.30
C LYS A 141 16.21 16.13 4.80
N ILE A 142 15.80 15.15 4.01
CA ILE A 142 15.47 15.37 2.59
C ILE A 142 14.28 16.31 2.45
N GLN A 143 13.22 16.15 3.25
CA GLN A 143 12.09 17.06 3.27
C GLN A 143 12.50 18.50 3.60
N SER A 144 13.29 18.72 4.65
CA SER A 144 13.77 20.07 5.00
C SER A 144 14.62 20.70 3.88
N LEU A 145 15.48 19.92 3.22
CA LEU A 145 16.27 20.39 2.09
C LEU A 145 15.39 20.74 0.88
N THR A 146 14.35 19.96 0.62
CA THR A 146 13.39 20.23 -0.46
C THR A 146 12.59 21.51 -0.17
N ASP A 147 12.18 21.74 1.07
CA ASP A 147 11.50 22.96 1.49
C ASP A 147 12.42 24.18 1.37
N ASP A 148 13.69 24.08 1.74
CA ASP A 148 14.69 25.13 1.57
C ASP A 148 14.95 25.43 0.09
N LEU A 149 15.07 24.42 -0.77
CA LEU A 149 15.20 24.61 -2.22
C LEU A 149 14.00 25.32 -2.82
N ASN A 150 12.77 24.93 -2.43
CA ASN A 150 11.55 25.59 -2.87
C ASN A 150 11.50 27.05 -2.42
N ARG A 151 11.97 27.35 -1.21
CA ARG A 151 12.04 28.72 -0.69
C ARG A 151 13.03 29.57 -1.50
N VAL A 152 14.26 29.10 -1.68
CA VAL A 152 15.30 29.81 -2.46
C VAL A 152 14.87 30.01 -3.92
N THR A 153 14.24 29.03 -4.54
CA THR A 153 13.72 29.14 -5.90
C THR A 153 12.63 30.22 -5.99
N ARG A 154 11.78 30.31 -4.98
CA ARG A 154 10.72 31.31 -4.91
C ARG A 154 11.27 32.73 -4.69
N GLU A 155 12.28 32.91 -3.84
CA GLU A 155 12.98 34.16 -3.62
C GLU A 155 13.67 34.64 -4.91
N ASN A 156 14.40 33.76 -5.60
CA ASN A 156 15.04 34.08 -6.87
C ASN A 156 14.07 34.46 -8.02
N LEU A 157 12.84 33.88 -8.02
CA LEU A 157 11.83 34.24 -9.00
C LEU A 157 11.13 35.58 -8.69
N THR A 158 11.16 36.02 -7.43
CA THR A 158 10.54 37.28 -7.00
C THR A 158 11.50 38.47 -7.15
N ASP A 159 12.82 38.22 -7.14
CA ASP A 159 13.87 39.25 -7.26
C ASP A 159 14.26 39.58 -8.71
N PHE A 160 13.61 39.00 -9.73
CA PHE A 160 13.75 39.44 -11.11
C PHE A 160 12.59 40.39 -11.44
N PRO A 161 12.78 41.75 -11.37
CA PRO A 161 11.80 42.69 -11.91
C PRO A 161 11.86 42.60 -13.43
N LEU A 162 10.72 42.28 -14.05
CA LEU A 162 10.47 42.46 -15.46
C LEU A 162 10.37 43.97 -15.81
#